data_4caa3f791a195c22af6cf730daee88b8
#
_entry.id   4caa3f791a195c22af6cf730daee88b8
#
_cell.length_a   1.000
_cell.length_b   1.000
_cell.length_c   1.000
_cell.angle_alpha   90.00
_cell.angle_beta   90.00
_cell.angle_gamma   90.00
#
_symmetry.space_group_name_H-M   'P 1'
#
loop_
_entity.id
_entity.type
_entity.pdbx_description
1 polymer ?
#
loop_
_entity_poly.entity_id
_entity_poly.type
_entity_poly.pdbx_seq_one_letter_code
_entity_poly.pdbx_strand_id
1 'polypeptide(L)'
;MSEISVIMPSLNVRPYIEKCLGSVVSQSFKDLEIICVDAGSTDGTLEIINEFARKDSRIKVINSDIKSYGYQMNLGIRYAKGEYIGIVETDDFIDREMYQMLYNIIVQNDVDFVKGSYREFMEQNGRTIVSECKRTKIKQNYLGRKIYLEKEPEARLLDLNHIWSGIYSRAFLISNNIKFNETPGASFQDTSFSILVGMLSKTCIYADMADYFYRIDNPDSSVKSDSKINCIIDEFKYAENELNNRNIAYD
;
A
#
# COMPACT_ATOMS: atom_id res chain seq x y z
N MET A 1 9.86 16.12 -12.11
CA MET A 1 8.80 15.80 -11.12
C MET A 1 8.91 14.33 -10.85
N SER A 2 8.69 13.87 -9.60
CA SER A 2 8.73 12.43 -9.31
C SER A 2 7.58 11.72 -10.01
N GLU A 3 7.82 10.52 -10.51
CA GLU A 3 6.80 9.70 -11.18
C GLU A 3 5.96 8.91 -10.16
N ILE A 4 6.60 8.40 -9.10
CA ILE A 4 5.92 7.63 -8.05
C ILE A 4 6.12 8.31 -6.70
N SER A 5 5.03 8.53 -5.94
CA SER A 5 5.08 8.89 -4.53
C SER A 5 4.83 7.63 -3.69
N VAL A 6 5.82 7.24 -2.92
CA VAL A 6 5.74 6.09 -2.00
C VAL A 6 5.33 6.59 -0.62
N ILE A 7 4.17 6.16 -0.14
CA ILE A 7 3.64 6.53 1.18
C ILE A 7 4.02 5.45 2.19
N MET A 8 4.62 5.89 3.29
CA MET A 8 5.11 5.02 4.37
C MET A 8 4.53 5.53 5.71
N PRO A 9 3.41 4.96 6.19
CA PRO A 9 2.84 5.31 7.50
C PRO A 9 3.69 4.69 8.61
N SER A 10 3.99 5.43 9.66
CA SER A 10 4.81 4.94 10.78
C SER A 10 4.26 5.33 12.14
N LEU A 11 4.32 4.40 13.08
CA LEU A 11 4.09 4.61 14.50
C LEU A 11 4.79 3.51 15.32
N ASN A 12 5.89 3.86 16.02
CA ASN A 12 6.64 2.95 16.90
C ASN A 12 7.08 1.65 16.19
N VAL A 13 7.81 1.80 15.09
CA VAL A 13 8.32 0.71 14.23
C VAL A 13 9.85 0.67 14.18
N ARG A 14 10.51 1.17 15.23
CA ARG A 14 11.98 1.24 15.30
C ARG A 14 12.71 -0.04 14.92
N PRO A 15 12.25 -1.25 15.33
CA PRO A 15 12.95 -2.49 14.97
C PRO A 15 12.99 -2.79 13.47
N TYR A 16 12.13 -2.16 12.69
CA TYR A 16 11.87 -2.52 11.29
C TYR A 16 12.20 -1.41 10.29
N ILE A 17 12.02 -0.14 10.69
CA ILE A 17 12.02 1.02 9.80
C ILE A 17 13.34 1.18 9.02
N GLU A 18 14.48 0.84 9.58
CA GLU A 18 15.77 0.97 8.90
C GLU A 18 15.85 0.03 7.68
N LYS A 19 15.46 -1.23 7.83
CA LYS A 19 15.43 -2.21 6.74
C LYS A 19 14.39 -1.81 5.69
N CYS A 20 13.20 -1.42 6.14
CA CYS A 20 12.10 -1.00 5.28
C CYS A 20 12.49 0.20 4.42
N LEU A 21 12.84 1.33 5.05
CA LEU A 21 13.19 2.57 4.36
C LEU A 21 14.44 2.40 3.48
N GLY A 22 15.42 1.61 3.94
CA GLY A 22 16.59 1.23 3.16
C GLY A 22 16.24 0.52 1.86
N SER A 23 15.23 -0.36 1.85
CA SER A 23 14.77 -1.04 0.65
C SER A 23 14.12 -0.09 -0.37
N VAL A 24 13.38 0.92 0.12
CA VAL A 24 12.76 1.94 -0.74
C VAL A 24 13.81 2.90 -1.31
N VAL A 25 14.75 3.36 -0.50
CA VAL A 25 15.85 4.24 -0.95
C VAL A 25 16.73 3.56 -2.01
N SER A 26 16.94 2.25 -1.88
CA SER A 26 17.81 1.48 -2.79
C SER A 26 17.13 1.05 -4.09
N GLN A 27 15.88 1.42 -4.35
CA GLN A 27 15.19 1.08 -5.58
C GLN A 27 16.00 1.47 -6.83
N SER A 28 15.97 0.64 -7.88
CA SER A 28 16.56 0.94 -9.19
C SER A 28 15.87 2.12 -9.86
N PHE A 29 14.56 2.21 -9.74
CA PHE A 29 13.76 3.35 -10.18
C PHE A 29 14.08 4.58 -9.31
N LYS A 30 14.56 5.67 -9.93
CA LYS A 30 15.06 6.85 -9.19
C LYS A 30 14.07 7.99 -9.06
N ASP A 31 13.08 8.07 -9.95
CA ASP A 31 12.08 9.13 -9.95
C ASP A 31 11.00 8.91 -8.89
N LEU A 32 11.46 8.66 -7.65
CA LEU A 32 10.64 8.47 -6.46
C LEU A 32 10.59 9.74 -5.62
N GLU A 33 9.45 9.95 -5.01
CA GLU A 33 9.27 10.76 -3.81
C GLU A 33 8.85 9.80 -2.69
N ILE A 34 9.47 9.89 -1.52
CA ILE A 34 9.25 8.99 -0.39
C ILE A 34 8.62 9.84 0.73
N ILE A 35 7.38 9.53 1.09
CA ILE A 35 6.60 10.31 2.05
C ILE A 35 6.41 9.47 3.31
N CYS A 36 7.25 9.72 4.31
CA CYS A 36 7.13 9.10 5.62
C CYS A 36 6.15 9.93 6.47
N VAL A 37 5.03 9.32 6.86
CA VAL A 37 4.02 9.97 7.71
C VAL A 37 4.08 9.36 9.10
N ASP A 38 4.67 10.08 10.06
CA ASP A 38 4.83 9.61 11.44
C ASP A 38 3.70 10.14 12.35
N ALA A 39 3.05 9.22 13.10
CA ALA A 39 1.94 9.56 14.01
C ALA A 39 2.40 9.77 15.46
N GLY A 40 3.56 10.37 15.66
CA GLY A 40 4.12 10.69 16.97
C GLY A 40 4.79 9.49 17.62
N SER A 41 5.72 8.85 16.91
CA SER A 41 6.57 7.79 17.44
C SER A 41 7.45 8.28 18.61
N THR A 42 7.62 7.42 19.60
CA THR A 42 8.38 7.71 20.83
C THR A 42 9.50 6.71 21.12
N ASP A 43 9.70 5.74 20.21
CA ASP A 43 10.62 4.63 20.35
C ASP A 43 11.97 4.84 19.62
N GLY A 44 12.15 5.96 18.93
CA GLY A 44 13.31 6.26 18.10
C GLY A 44 13.05 6.06 16.58
N THR A 45 11.85 5.70 16.18
CA THR A 45 11.46 5.58 14.76
C THR A 45 11.69 6.88 13.98
N LEU A 46 11.19 8.01 14.51
CA LEU A 46 11.25 9.32 13.84
C LEU A 46 12.70 9.80 13.68
N GLU A 47 13.58 9.51 14.66
CA GLU A 47 15.00 9.82 14.59
C GLU A 47 15.67 9.10 13.42
N ILE A 48 15.38 7.81 13.21
CA ILE A 48 15.91 7.02 12.09
C ILE A 48 15.40 7.59 10.76
N ILE A 49 14.10 7.87 10.64
CA ILE A 49 13.52 8.48 9.42
C ILE A 49 14.23 9.81 9.11
N ASN A 50 14.43 10.67 10.11
CA ASN A 50 15.12 11.95 9.95
C ASN A 50 16.59 11.78 9.53
N GLU A 51 17.28 10.72 10.00
CA GLU A 51 18.63 10.42 9.54
C GLU A 51 18.68 10.05 8.05
N PHE A 52 17.73 9.26 7.57
CA PHE A 52 17.59 8.95 6.15
C PHE A 52 17.26 10.21 5.34
N ALA A 53 16.32 11.04 5.81
CA ALA A 53 15.94 12.28 5.14
C ALA A 53 17.08 13.29 4.99
N ARG A 54 18.02 13.32 5.93
CA ARG A 54 19.25 14.15 5.79
C ARG A 54 20.19 13.65 4.70
N LYS A 55 20.13 12.35 4.36
CA LYS A 55 21.03 11.71 3.38
C LYS A 55 20.41 11.61 1.98
N ASP A 56 19.06 11.61 1.90
CA ASP A 56 18.33 11.45 0.64
C ASP A 56 17.20 12.48 0.54
N SER A 57 17.37 13.44 -0.37
CA SER A 57 16.43 14.55 -0.59
C SER A 57 15.07 14.14 -1.15
N ARG A 58 14.92 12.89 -1.59
CA ARG A 58 13.62 12.33 -2.02
C ARG A 58 12.69 12.06 -0.85
N ILE A 59 13.22 11.97 0.37
CA ILE A 59 12.44 11.67 1.58
C ILE A 59 11.84 12.94 2.15
N LYS A 60 10.54 12.92 2.36
CA LYS A 60 9.76 13.94 3.06
C LYS A 60 9.18 13.35 4.32
N VAL A 61 9.40 14.03 5.44
CA VAL A 61 8.85 13.63 6.73
C VAL A 61 7.66 14.52 7.05
N ILE A 62 6.53 13.89 7.34
CA ILE A 62 5.28 14.57 7.71
C ILE A 62 4.86 14.05 9.08
N ASN A 63 4.68 14.97 10.03
CA ASN A 63 4.15 14.60 11.33
C ASN A 63 2.62 14.61 11.28
N SER A 64 2.01 13.54 11.73
CA SER A 64 0.56 13.41 11.90
C SER A 64 0.19 13.65 13.36
N ASP A 65 -0.74 14.58 13.60
CA ASP A 65 -1.28 14.83 14.94
C ASP A 65 -2.34 13.78 15.34
N ILE A 66 -2.74 12.92 14.41
CA ILE A 66 -3.79 11.92 14.59
C ILE A 66 -3.20 10.53 14.47
N LYS A 67 -3.40 9.72 15.51
CA LYS A 67 -3.02 8.30 15.51
C LYS A 67 -4.09 7.45 14.83
N SER A 68 -4.14 7.55 13.53
CA SER A 68 -5.01 6.79 12.63
C SER A 68 -4.22 6.44 11.37
N TYR A 69 -4.17 5.15 11.04
CA TYR A 69 -3.54 4.68 9.81
C TYR A 69 -4.19 5.32 8.58
N GLY A 70 -5.53 5.32 8.52
CA GLY A 70 -6.25 5.91 7.40
C GLY A 70 -5.98 7.41 7.24
N TYR A 71 -5.89 8.15 8.35
CA TYR A 71 -5.52 9.57 8.32
C TYR A 71 -4.08 9.77 7.81
N GLN A 72 -3.12 8.96 8.27
CA GLN A 72 -1.73 9.02 7.78
C GLN A 72 -1.68 8.78 6.26
N MET A 73 -2.40 7.76 5.78
CA MET A 73 -2.48 7.45 4.36
C MET A 73 -3.08 8.59 3.54
N ASN A 74 -4.22 9.14 3.98
CA ASN A 74 -4.87 10.28 3.34
C ASN A 74 -3.98 11.53 3.36
N LEU A 75 -3.24 11.74 4.44
CA LEU A 75 -2.27 12.82 4.55
C LEU A 75 -1.14 12.64 3.54
N GLY A 76 -0.57 11.43 3.44
CA GLY A 76 0.44 11.09 2.44
C GLY A 76 -0.04 11.32 1.01
N ILE A 77 -1.25 10.86 0.65
CA ILE A 77 -1.85 11.08 -0.68
C ILE A 77 -2.02 12.58 -0.99
N ARG A 78 -2.40 13.40 -0.02
CA ARG A 78 -2.53 14.87 -0.20
C ARG A 78 -1.21 15.54 -0.51
N TYR A 79 -0.11 15.08 0.09
CA TYR A 79 1.23 15.65 -0.13
C TYR A 79 1.93 15.08 -1.35
N ALA A 80 1.45 13.96 -1.88
CA ALA A 80 2.01 13.28 -3.05
C ALA A 80 1.94 14.16 -4.30
N LYS A 81 3.05 14.17 -5.06
CA LYS A 81 3.19 14.90 -6.32
C LYS A 81 3.43 13.99 -7.51
N GLY A 82 3.75 12.72 -7.25
CA GLY A 82 3.93 11.70 -8.28
C GLY A 82 2.67 11.43 -9.06
N GLU A 83 2.81 10.95 -10.27
CA GLU A 83 1.70 10.52 -11.11
C GLU A 83 1.05 9.25 -10.57
N TYR A 84 1.84 8.42 -9.90
CA TYR A 84 1.40 7.17 -9.27
C TYR A 84 1.66 7.18 -7.76
N ILE A 85 0.83 6.43 -7.02
CA ILE A 85 0.95 6.22 -5.58
C ILE A 85 1.39 4.78 -5.34
N GLY A 86 2.50 4.60 -4.65
CA GLY A 86 2.92 3.34 -4.03
C GLY A 86 2.72 3.40 -2.51
N ILE A 87 2.60 2.25 -1.88
CA ILE A 87 2.43 2.11 -0.43
C ILE A 87 3.44 1.08 0.05
N VAL A 88 4.12 1.37 1.15
CA VAL A 88 5.00 0.39 1.82
C VAL A 88 4.75 0.44 3.33
N GLU A 89 4.33 -0.70 3.89
CA GLU A 89 4.19 -0.86 5.34
C GLU A 89 5.56 -0.86 6.00
N THR A 90 5.68 -0.16 7.11
CA THR A 90 6.98 0.17 7.69
C THR A 90 7.66 -0.95 8.48
N ASP A 91 7.03 -2.11 8.59
CA ASP A 91 7.62 -3.35 9.11
C ASP A 91 8.02 -4.35 8.00
N ASP A 92 7.72 -4.03 6.72
CA ASP A 92 8.00 -4.83 5.53
C ASP A 92 9.28 -4.37 4.80
N PHE A 93 9.59 -4.99 3.66
CA PHE A 93 10.58 -4.49 2.70
C PHE A 93 10.23 -4.92 1.27
N ILE A 94 10.87 -4.29 0.28
CA ILE A 94 10.59 -4.53 -1.14
C ILE A 94 11.85 -4.91 -1.90
N ASP A 95 11.69 -5.67 -3.01
CA ASP A 95 12.78 -5.96 -3.93
C ASP A 95 13.25 -4.68 -4.64
N ARG A 96 14.51 -4.65 -4.99
CA ARG A 96 15.14 -3.50 -5.63
C ARG A 96 14.49 -3.07 -6.94
N GLU A 97 13.91 -3.99 -7.69
CA GLU A 97 13.36 -3.75 -9.03
C GLU A 97 11.85 -3.52 -9.01
N MET A 98 11.18 -3.62 -7.86
CA MET A 98 9.72 -3.61 -7.74
C MET A 98 9.08 -2.39 -8.45
N TYR A 99 9.51 -1.19 -8.10
CA TYR A 99 8.90 0.03 -8.68
C TYR A 99 9.24 0.22 -10.15
N GLN A 100 10.43 -0.21 -10.59
CA GLN A 100 10.77 -0.16 -12.02
C GLN A 100 9.84 -1.07 -12.85
N MET A 101 9.56 -2.26 -12.35
CA MET A 101 8.68 -3.21 -13.05
C MET A 101 7.24 -2.73 -13.04
N LEU A 102 6.71 -2.31 -11.89
CA LEU A 102 5.34 -1.78 -11.77
C LEU A 102 5.14 -0.55 -12.65
N TYR A 103 6.10 0.38 -12.66
CA TYR A 103 6.07 1.57 -13.50
C TYR A 103 6.02 1.25 -14.99
N ASN A 104 6.86 0.33 -15.45
CA ASN A 104 6.85 -0.09 -16.85
C ASN A 104 5.48 -0.67 -17.26
N ILE A 105 4.86 -1.47 -16.39
CA ILE A 105 3.57 -2.08 -16.68
C ILE A 105 2.47 -1.03 -16.73
N ILE A 106 2.39 -0.11 -15.76
CA ILE A 106 1.30 0.86 -15.68
C ILE A 106 1.33 1.86 -16.82
N VAL A 107 2.53 2.35 -17.16
CA VAL A 107 2.70 3.33 -18.26
C VAL A 107 2.44 2.70 -19.63
N GLN A 108 2.92 1.46 -19.87
CA GLN A 108 2.70 0.79 -21.17
C GLN A 108 1.22 0.46 -21.42
N ASN A 109 0.44 0.27 -20.38
CA ASN A 109 -0.93 -0.22 -20.52
C ASN A 109 -1.99 0.84 -20.21
N ASP A 110 -1.62 1.97 -19.62
CA ASP A 110 -2.54 3.03 -19.22
C ASP A 110 -3.73 2.45 -18.44
N VAL A 111 -3.47 2.02 -17.20
CA VAL A 111 -4.46 1.41 -16.31
C VAL A 111 -4.55 2.17 -14.99
N ASP A 112 -5.70 2.04 -14.29
CA ASP A 112 -5.94 2.72 -13.02
C ASP A 112 -5.04 2.21 -11.89
N PHE A 113 -4.71 0.91 -11.91
CA PHE A 113 -3.75 0.31 -10.98
C PHE A 113 -3.09 -0.95 -11.53
N VAL A 114 -1.92 -1.25 -10.97
CA VAL A 114 -1.21 -2.52 -11.15
C VAL A 114 -0.89 -3.09 -9.78
N LYS A 115 -1.16 -4.37 -9.57
CA LYS A 115 -0.78 -5.10 -8.34
C LYS A 115 0.05 -6.34 -8.67
N GLY A 116 1.07 -6.59 -7.87
CA GLY A 116 1.87 -7.81 -7.91
C GLY A 116 1.45 -8.83 -6.84
N SER A 117 2.15 -9.93 -6.77
CA SER A 117 2.11 -10.88 -5.68
C SER A 117 3.11 -10.52 -4.59
N TYR A 118 3.20 -11.32 -3.53
CA TYR A 118 4.13 -11.09 -2.42
C TYR A 118 4.70 -12.40 -1.89
N ARG A 119 5.72 -12.26 -1.04
CA ARG A 119 6.30 -13.36 -0.25
C ARG A 119 6.18 -13.00 1.22
N GLU A 120 5.86 -13.99 2.04
CA GLU A 120 5.95 -13.80 3.49
C GLU A 120 7.38 -14.00 3.95
N PHE A 121 7.77 -13.25 4.98
CA PHE A 121 9.05 -13.47 5.62
C PHE A 121 8.97 -13.33 7.14
N MET A 122 9.96 -13.92 7.83
CA MET A 122 10.21 -13.74 9.26
C MET A 122 11.70 -13.64 9.52
N GLU A 123 12.07 -13.05 10.64
CA GLU A 123 13.44 -13.02 11.13
C GLU A 123 13.62 -14.06 12.24
N GLN A 124 14.51 -15.03 12.04
CA GLN A 124 14.78 -16.06 13.02
C GLN A 124 16.30 -16.26 13.18
N ASN A 125 16.81 -16.15 14.41
CA ASN A 125 18.24 -16.31 14.72
C ASN A 125 19.17 -15.45 13.84
N GLY A 126 18.77 -14.20 13.55
CA GLY A 126 19.53 -13.26 12.71
C GLY A 126 19.52 -13.60 11.22
N ARG A 127 18.63 -14.46 10.78
CA ARG A 127 18.45 -14.81 9.36
C ARG A 127 17.04 -14.46 8.90
N THR A 128 16.93 -13.89 7.72
CA THR A 128 15.65 -13.71 7.03
C THR A 128 15.24 -15.04 6.39
N ILE A 129 14.11 -15.57 6.80
CA ILE A 129 13.48 -16.76 6.22
C ILE A 129 12.33 -16.27 5.34
N VAL A 130 12.37 -16.57 4.05
CA VAL A 130 11.36 -16.15 3.07
C VAL A 130 10.57 -17.38 2.63
N SER A 131 9.23 -17.27 2.60
CA SER A 131 8.37 -18.30 2.06
C SER A 131 8.44 -18.36 0.52
N GLU A 132 7.95 -19.43 -0.06
CA GLU A 132 7.63 -19.44 -1.49
C GLU A 132 6.60 -18.34 -1.79
N CYS A 133 6.60 -17.86 -3.05
CA CYS A 133 5.68 -16.83 -3.50
C CYS A 133 4.23 -17.21 -3.14
N LYS A 134 3.59 -16.46 -2.28
CA LYS A 134 2.14 -16.53 -2.11
C LYS A 134 1.51 -15.74 -3.27
N ARG A 135 1.27 -16.45 -4.35
CA ARG A 135 0.38 -15.92 -5.37
C ARG A 135 -0.95 -15.64 -4.68
N THR A 136 -1.41 -14.40 -4.76
CA THR A 136 -2.79 -14.08 -4.48
C THR A 136 -3.67 -15.13 -5.16
N LYS A 137 -4.86 -15.42 -4.64
CA LYS A 137 -5.80 -16.42 -5.22
C LYS A 137 -6.28 -16.05 -6.64
N ILE A 138 -5.51 -15.20 -7.32
CA ILE A 138 -5.78 -14.73 -8.67
C ILE A 138 -5.58 -15.89 -9.64
N LYS A 139 -6.64 -16.22 -10.36
CA LYS A 139 -6.59 -17.27 -11.38
C LYS A 139 -5.61 -16.87 -12.48
N GLN A 140 -4.91 -17.87 -13.05
CA GLN A 140 -3.89 -17.68 -14.08
C GLN A 140 -4.37 -16.84 -15.29
N ASN A 141 -5.65 -16.94 -15.64
CA ASN A 141 -6.25 -16.20 -16.75
C ASN A 141 -6.34 -14.68 -16.55
N TYR A 142 -6.15 -14.19 -15.31
CA TYR A 142 -6.13 -12.75 -14.99
C TYR A 142 -4.71 -12.17 -14.93
N LEU A 143 -3.67 -13.01 -14.88
CA LEU A 143 -2.30 -12.54 -14.71
C LEU A 143 -1.72 -11.95 -16.01
N GLY A 144 -0.94 -10.90 -15.87
CA GLY A 144 -0.09 -10.33 -16.93
C GLY A 144 -0.82 -9.64 -18.07
N ARG A 145 -2.14 -9.44 -18.00
CA ARG A 145 -2.93 -8.77 -19.04
C ARG A 145 -3.77 -7.61 -18.50
N LYS A 146 -4.09 -6.68 -19.38
CA LYS A 146 -5.08 -5.63 -19.07
C LYS A 146 -6.47 -6.22 -18.92
N ILE A 147 -7.11 -5.89 -17.81
CA ILE A 147 -8.48 -6.30 -17.47
C ILE A 147 -9.38 -5.06 -17.60
N TYR A 148 -10.49 -5.21 -18.29
CA TYR A 148 -11.55 -4.21 -18.37
C TYR A 148 -12.65 -4.58 -17.38
N LEU A 149 -12.70 -3.92 -16.23
CA LEU A 149 -13.54 -4.29 -15.10
C LEU A 149 -15.04 -4.12 -15.34
N GLU A 150 -15.43 -3.41 -16.37
CA GLU A 150 -16.82 -3.39 -16.85
C GLU A 150 -17.21 -4.71 -17.52
N LYS A 151 -16.27 -5.35 -18.22
CA LYS A 151 -16.50 -6.62 -18.93
C LYS A 151 -16.24 -7.85 -18.07
N GLU A 152 -15.42 -7.70 -17.03
CA GLU A 152 -14.97 -8.76 -16.13
C GLU A 152 -15.14 -8.30 -14.66
N PRO A 153 -16.40 -8.06 -14.21
CA PRO A 153 -16.66 -7.48 -12.89
C PRO A 153 -16.16 -8.36 -11.73
N GLU A 154 -16.10 -9.67 -11.93
CA GLU A 154 -15.56 -10.61 -10.96
C GLU A 154 -14.06 -10.39 -10.64
N ALA A 155 -13.35 -9.65 -11.49
CA ALA A 155 -11.95 -9.30 -11.24
C ALA A 155 -11.77 -8.10 -10.30
N ARG A 156 -12.84 -7.39 -9.93
CA ARG A 156 -12.77 -6.17 -9.10
C ARG A 156 -12.18 -6.39 -7.72
N LEU A 157 -12.48 -7.54 -7.13
CA LEU A 157 -12.17 -7.84 -5.73
C LEU A 157 -11.27 -9.06 -5.58
N LEU A 158 -10.46 -9.38 -6.59
CA LEU A 158 -9.58 -10.54 -6.57
C LEU A 158 -8.45 -10.44 -5.52
N ASP A 159 -8.07 -9.21 -5.14
CA ASP A 159 -6.99 -8.96 -4.18
C ASP A 159 -7.32 -7.77 -3.27
N LEU A 160 -8.12 -8.03 -2.23
CA LEU A 160 -8.70 -7.00 -1.37
C LEU A 160 -7.73 -6.40 -0.35
N ASN A 161 -6.71 -7.14 0.13
CA ASN A 161 -6.01 -6.73 1.34
C ASN A 161 -4.53 -6.37 1.14
N HIS A 162 -4.01 -6.47 -0.07
CA HIS A 162 -2.59 -6.26 -0.32
C HIS A 162 -2.38 -4.94 -1.08
N ILE A 163 -2.77 -3.82 -0.47
CA ILE A 163 -2.69 -2.49 -1.09
C ILE A 163 -1.25 -2.06 -1.39
N TRP A 164 -0.31 -2.62 -0.66
CA TRP A 164 1.12 -2.35 -0.74
C TRP A 164 1.84 -3.10 -1.88
N SER A 165 1.19 -4.12 -2.49
CA SER A 165 1.84 -4.91 -3.55
C SER A 165 1.83 -4.26 -4.93
N GLY A 166 1.42 -2.98 -5.05
CA GLY A 166 1.24 -2.34 -6.34
C GLY A 166 1.37 -0.83 -6.34
N ILE A 167 0.98 -0.24 -7.46
CA ILE A 167 0.87 1.21 -7.64
C ILE A 167 -0.47 1.58 -8.26
N TYR A 168 -0.94 2.79 -7.94
CA TYR A 168 -2.24 3.34 -8.30
C TYR A 168 -2.07 4.66 -9.03
N SER A 169 -2.84 4.92 -10.09
CA SER A 169 -2.92 6.25 -10.71
C SER A 169 -3.42 7.27 -9.67
N ARG A 170 -2.62 8.29 -9.39
CA ARG A 170 -3.00 9.36 -8.48
C ARG A 170 -4.20 10.14 -9.00
N ALA A 171 -4.27 10.37 -10.32
CA ALA A 171 -5.40 11.03 -10.95
C ALA A 171 -6.70 10.24 -10.74
N PHE A 172 -6.64 8.90 -10.86
CA PHE A 172 -7.78 8.02 -10.58
C PHE A 172 -8.24 8.14 -9.12
N LEU A 173 -7.31 8.06 -8.15
CA LEU A 173 -7.65 8.17 -6.72
C LEU A 173 -8.30 9.52 -6.39
N ILE A 174 -7.75 10.62 -6.91
CA ILE A 174 -8.24 11.98 -6.63
C ILE A 174 -9.58 12.24 -7.33
N SER A 175 -9.71 11.92 -8.62
CA SER A 175 -10.94 12.19 -9.39
C SER A 175 -12.14 11.42 -8.85
N ASN A 176 -11.90 10.25 -8.28
CA ASN A 176 -12.93 9.43 -7.62
C ASN A 176 -13.03 9.71 -6.12
N ASN A 177 -12.30 10.67 -5.56
CA ASN A 177 -12.27 10.96 -4.13
C ASN A 177 -12.14 9.70 -3.26
N ILE A 178 -11.23 8.78 -3.67
CA ILE A 178 -10.97 7.55 -2.92
C ILE A 178 -10.10 7.89 -1.72
N LYS A 179 -10.59 7.55 -0.53
CA LYS A 179 -9.93 7.82 0.75
C LYS A 179 -9.97 6.58 1.63
N PHE A 180 -8.99 6.49 2.50
CA PHE A 180 -9.03 5.58 3.62
C PHE A 180 -10.03 6.06 4.68
N ASN A 181 -10.69 5.14 5.35
CA ASN A 181 -11.47 5.45 6.54
C ASN A 181 -10.53 5.91 7.67
N GLU A 182 -10.82 7.05 8.31
CA GLU A 182 -9.95 7.66 9.32
C GLU A 182 -10.28 7.20 10.75
N THR A 183 -10.63 5.91 10.92
CA THR A 183 -10.85 5.31 12.24
C THR A 183 -9.57 5.31 13.08
N PRO A 184 -9.67 5.39 14.43
CA PRO A 184 -8.50 5.41 15.29
C PRO A 184 -7.63 4.15 15.19
N GLY A 185 -6.32 4.32 15.24
CA GLY A 185 -5.34 3.23 15.18
C GLY A 185 -5.18 2.62 13.80
N ALA A 186 -4.63 1.40 13.74
CA ALA A 186 -4.53 0.57 12.55
C ALA A 186 -5.53 -0.59 12.68
N SER A 187 -6.57 -0.63 11.84
CA SER A 187 -7.76 -1.47 12.04
C SER A 187 -8.42 -1.86 10.72
N PHE A 188 -7.65 -2.46 9.80
CA PHE A 188 -8.13 -2.96 8.51
C PHE A 188 -8.66 -1.90 7.53
N GLN A 189 -8.19 -0.65 7.61
CA GLN A 189 -8.58 0.43 6.71
C GLN A 189 -8.16 0.20 5.25
N ASP A 190 -7.21 -0.71 5.02
CA ASP A 190 -6.84 -1.24 3.71
C ASP A 190 -7.99 -1.96 3.00
N THR A 191 -8.91 -2.58 3.76
CA THR A 191 -10.08 -3.30 3.23
C THR A 191 -11.02 -2.35 2.48
N SER A 192 -11.48 -1.27 3.13
CA SER A 192 -12.37 -0.30 2.50
C SER A 192 -11.73 0.40 1.30
N PHE A 193 -10.44 0.76 1.43
CA PHE A 193 -9.69 1.34 0.31
C PHE A 193 -9.63 0.39 -0.89
N SER A 194 -9.33 -0.90 -0.65
CA SER A 194 -9.27 -1.90 -1.73
C SER A 194 -10.62 -2.10 -2.41
N ILE A 195 -11.71 -2.12 -1.64
CA ILE A 195 -13.08 -2.21 -2.21
C ILE A 195 -13.35 -0.99 -3.09
N LEU A 196 -13.09 0.22 -2.61
CA LEU A 196 -13.33 1.44 -3.39
C LEU A 196 -12.46 1.48 -4.65
N VAL A 197 -11.19 1.10 -4.57
CA VAL A 197 -10.33 1.00 -5.76
C VAL A 197 -10.89 -0.02 -6.75
N GLY A 198 -11.23 -1.22 -6.32
CA GLY A 198 -11.76 -2.26 -7.20
C GLY A 198 -13.09 -1.88 -7.85
N MET A 199 -14.01 -1.29 -7.08
CA MET A 199 -15.36 -0.94 -7.56
C MET A 199 -15.36 0.26 -8.49
N LEU A 200 -14.48 1.24 -8.29
CA LEU A 200 -14.47 2.50 -9.04
C LEU A 200 -13.50 2.49 -10.23
N SER A 201 -12.52 1.58 -10.26
CA SER A 201 -11.60 1.50 -11.40
C SER A 201 -12.26 0.91 -12.65
N LYS A 202 -11.74 1.32 -13.79
CA LYS A 202 -12.16 0.83 -15.12
C LYS A 202 -11.24 -0.26 -15.63
N THR A 203 -9.94 -0.15 -15.32
CA THR A 203 -8.92 -1.06 -15.84
C THR A 203 -7.86 -1.37 -14.79
N CYS A 204 -7.35 -2.60 -14.83
CA CYS A 204 -6.23 -2.99 -13.97
C CYS A 204 -5.35 -4.06 -14.61
N ILE A 205 -4.20 -4.32 -13.99
CA ILE A 205 -3.35 -5.47 -14.29
C ILE A 205 -2.93 -6.12 -12.97
N TYR A 206 -3.06 -7.44 -12.91
CA TYR A 206 -2.42 -8.26 -11.88
C TYR A 206 -1.14 -8.86 -12.49
N ALA A 207 0.01 -8.36 -12.04
CA ALA A 207 1.32 -8.77 -12.55
C ALA A 207 1.78 -10.10 -11.91
N ASP A 208 2.43 -10.95 -12.71
CA ASP A 208 3.04 -12.20 -12.20
C ASP A 208 4.44 -11.91 -11.66
N MET A 209 4.51 -11.08 -10.62
CA MET A 209 5.73 -10.71 -9.91
C MET A 209 5.49 -10.73 -8.41
N ALA A 210 6.50 -11.04 -7.60
CA ALA A 210 6.38 -11.18 -6.15
C ALA A 210 7.56 -10.49 -5.47
N ASP A 211 7.59 -9.17 -5.59
CA ASP A 211 8.71 -8.32 -5.19
C ASP A 211 8.45 -7.55 -3.90
N TYR A 212 7.30 -7.80 -3.26
CA TYR A 212 6.98 -7.32 -1.93
C TYR A 212 7.20 -8.43 -0.89
N PHE A 213 7.82 -8.09 0.26
CA PHE A 213 8.08 -9.01 1.35
C PHE A 213 7.29 -8.58 2.58
N TYR A 214 6.24 -9.35 2.88
CA TYR A 214 5.32 -9.13 3.98
C TYR A 214 5.80 -9.83 5.25
N ARG A 215 5.94 -9.08 6.35
CA ARG A 215 6.40 -9.60 7.64
C ARG A 215 5.30 -10.35 8.39
N ILE A 216 5.59 -11.57 8.84
CA ILE A 216 4.63 -12.40 9.59
C ILE A 216 4.96 -12.56 11.08
N ASP A 217 6.15 -12.14 11.51
CA ASP A 217 6.61 -12.31 12.90
C ASP A 217 6.44 -11.06 13.80
N ASN A 218 5.90 -9.97 13.27
CA ASN A 218 5.59 -8.78 14.07
C ASN A 218 4.52 -9.12 15.14
N PRO A 219 4.87 -9.01 16.47
CA PRO A 219 3.92 -9.31 17.54
C PRO A 219 2.78 -8.30 17.64
N ASP A 220 3.00 -7.07 17.17
CA ASP A 220 2.05 -5.96 17.24
C ASP A 220 1.17 -5.86 15.98
N SER A 221 1.25 -6.85 15.08
CA SER A 221 0.44 -6.90 13.85
C SER A 221 -1.05 -6.87 14.17
N SER A 222 -1.79 -5.98 13.50
CA SER A 222 -3.24 -5.83 13.67
C SER A 222 -4.02 -7.11 13.37
N VAL A 223 -3.52 -7.96 12.49
CA VAL A 223 -4.13 -9.25 12.11
C VAL A 223 -4.18 -10.25 13.28
N LYS A 224 -3.30 -10.09 14.29
CA LYS A 224 -3.24 -10.97 15.48
C LYS A 224 -4.16 -10.56 16.61
N SER A 225 -4.93 -9.49 16.46
CA SER A 225 -5.77 -8.93 17.53
C SER A 225 -7.24 -9.30 17.37
N ASP A 226 -7.73 -10.24 18.20
CA ASP A 226 -9.14 -10.64 18.22
C ASP A 226 -10.10 -9.46 18.49
N SER A 227 -9.64 -8.44 19.22
CA SER A 227 -10.45 -7.25 19.51
C SER A 227 -10.76 -6.39 18.29
N LYS A 228 -10.02 -6.58 17.18
CA LYS A 228 -10.18 -5.80 15.94
C LYS A 228 -11.10 -6.45 14.90
N ILE A 229 -11.66 -7.61 15.20
CA ILE A 229 -12.56 -8.32 14.26
C ILE A 229 -13.77 -7.46 13.84
N ASN A 230 -14.32 -6.68 14.78
CA ASN A 230 -15.44 -5.78 14.48
C ASN A 230 -15.03 -4.60 13.58
N CYS A 231 -13.76 -4.23 13.54
CA CYS A 231 -13.28 -3.14 12.69
C CYS A 231 -13.42 -3.47 11.19
N ILE A 232 -13.31 -4.76 10.83
CA ILE A 232 -13.55 -5.20 9.44
C ILE A 232 -14.99 -4.88 9.01
N ILE A 233 -15.97 -5.10 9.90
CA ILE A 233 -17.39 -4.80 9.62
C ILE A 233 -17.57 -3.30 9.38
N ASP A 234 -16.90 -2.47 10.16
CA ASP A 234 -16.97 -1.02 10.00
C ASP A 234 -16.33 -0.55 8.70
N GLU A 235 -15.26 -1.20 8.25
CA GLU A 235 -14.65 -0.94 6.95
C GLU A 235 -15.57 -1.32 5.78
N PHE A 236 -16.26 -2.46 5.85
CA PHE A 236 -17.27 -2.83 4.85
C PHE A 236 -18.43 -1.82 4.83
N LYS A 237 -18.95 -1.41 5.98
CA LYS A 237 -20.00 -0.39 6.06
C LYS A 237 -19.54 0.96 5.50
N TYR A 238 -18.30 1.36 5.77
CA TYR A 238 -17.74 2.58 5.21
C TYR A 238 -17.70 2.51 3.68
N ALA A 239 -17.16 1.42 3.12
CA ALA A 239 -17.13 1.23 1.67
C ALA A 239 -18.54 1.21 1.06
N GLU A 240 -19.48 0.48 1.68
CA GLU A 240 -20.88 0.43 1.27
C GLU A 240 -21.53 1.83 1.24
N ASN A 241 -21.35 2.62 2.29
CA ASN A 241 -21.87 3.98 2.36
C ASN A 241 -21.28 4.87 1.26
N GLU A 242 -19.96 4.77 1.00
CA GLU A 242 -19.29 5.52 -0.05
C GLU A 242 -19.80 5.14 -1.45
N LEU A 243 -20.08 3.86 -1.72
CA LEU A 243 -20.62 3.39 -2.98
C LEU A 243 -22.09 3.82 -3.16
N ASN A 244 -22.90 3.70 -2.11
CA ASN A 244 -24.30 4.14 -2.11
C ASN A 244 -24.41 5.65 -2.38
N ASN A 245 -23.60 6.47 -1.74
CA ASN A 245 -23.58 7.92 -1.95
C ASN A 245 -23.23 8.31 -3.40
N ARG A 246 -22.59 7.41 -4.15
CA ARG A 246 -22.22 7.57 -5.56
C ARG A 246 -23.18 6.89 -6.52
N ASN A 247 -24.25 6.23 -6.02
CA ASN A 247 -25.20 5.42 -6.80
C ASN A 247 -24.49 4.30 -7.60
N ILE A 248 -23.43 3.72 -7.04
CA ILE A 248 -22.74 2.55 -7.61
C ILE A 248 -23.46 1.31 -7.14
N ALA A 249 -24.02 0.54 -8.07
CA ALA A 249 -24.60 -0.77 -7.77
C ALA A 249 -23.50 -1.80 -7.50
N TYR A 250 -23.71 -2.61 -6.48
CA TYR A 250 -22.86 -3.78 -6.16
C TYR A 250 -23.81 -4.91 -5.69
N ASP A 251 -23.60 -6.11 -6.23
CA ASP A 251 -24.30 -7.34 -5.85
C ASP A 251 -23.34 -8.25 -5.06
#